data_8f0e01244f18f59a4e345ed152e3e8b3
#
_entry.id   8f0e01244f18f59a4e345ed152e3e8b3
#
_cell.length_a   1.000
_cell.length_b   1.000
_cell.length_c   1.000
_cell.angle_alpha   90.00
_cell.angle_beta   90.00
_cell.angle_gamma   90.00
#
_symmetry.space_group_name_H-M   'P 1'
#
loop_
_entity.id
_entity.type
_entity.pdbx_description
1 polymer ?
#
loop_
_entity_poly.entity_id
_entity_poly.type
_entity_poly.pdbx_seq_one_letter_code
_entity_poly.pdbx_strand_id
1 'polypeptide(L)'
;MKKTLLIIALFSITIFSQPKGKLVIVGGEQTNDIVKKYVELAGGCDAKIIVIPNAGSEPKYWSEVQVKEFTDLGAQADYLLFTRQTADDEINLKKMDWANAVFFLGGDQSDLARDMLGTKLLDKVFDIYNNGGVVGGSSAGAAIMSEVMITGNELINKDSTVSFVTIQKGNVEVKTGFGFLKNAIVDQHFLKRKRHNRTIASLIEHPNLFGIAIDESTAIIVYPNETFEVIGSNQVLVYDPTSGKDIREDKSGNLGITNMRLQVLINGDKFDMKTKEVIK
;
A
#
# COMPACT_ATOMS: atom_id res chain seq x y z
N MET A 1 35.13 -42.30 -32.93
CA MET A 1 33.79 -41.66 -32.98
C MET A 1 33.50 -41.08 -31.61
N LYS A 2 33.61 -39.75 -31.46
CA LYS A 2 33.28 -39.04 -30.19
C LYS A 2 31.79 -38.74 -30.20
N LYS A 3 31.04 -39.27 -29.23
CA LYS A 3 29.64 -38.94 -29.03
C LYS A 3 29.54 -37.62 -28.22
N THR A 4 29.11 -36.58 -28.88
CA THR A 4 28.81 -35.31 -28.21
C THR A 4 27.44 -35.42 -27.53
N LEU A 5 27.41 -35.35 -26.22
CA LEU A 5 26.19 -35.34 -25.44
C LEU A 5 25.64 -33.89 -25.38
N LEU A 6 24.50 -33.65 -26.05
CA LEU A 6 23.84 -32.38 -26.05
C LEU A 6 22.95 -32.31 -24.79
N ILE A 7 23.35 -31.51 -23.77
CA ILE A 7 22.54 -31.25 -22.60
C ILE A 7 21.61 -30.07 -22.91
N ILE A 8 20.32 -30.37 -23.11
CA ILE A 8 19.27 -29.33 -23.22
C ILE A 8 18.86 -28.93 -21.81
N ALA A 9 19.28 -27.75 -21.39
CA ALA A 9 18.79 -27.14 -20.16
C ALA A 9 17.38 -26.58 -20.39
N LEU A 10 16.37 -27.24 -19.84
CA LEU A 10 15.00 -26.73 -19.78
C LEU A 10 14.95 -25.60 -18.77
N PHE A 11 14.98 -24.36 -19.21
CA PHE A 11 14.63 -23.20 -18.40
C PHE A 11 13.10 -23.17 -18.23
N SER A 12 12.63 -23.50 -17.05
CA SER A 12 11.22 -23.28 -16.67
C SER A 12 11.00 -21.77 -16.53
N ILE A 13 10.39 -21.16 -17.55
CA ILE A 13 9.90 -19.79 -17.45
C ILE A 13 8.64 -19.83 -16.58
N THR A 14 8.76 -19.42 -15.33
CA THR A 14 7.60 -19.20 -14.46
C THR A 14 6.91 -17.95 -14.99
N ILE A 15 5.85 -18.12 -15.77
CA ILE A 15 4.99 -17.02 -16.18
C ILE A 15 4.19 -16.62 -14.92
N PHE A 16 4.62 -15.58 -14.23
CA PHE A 16 3.79 -14.94 -13.21
C PHE A 16 2.60 -14.31 -13.93
N SER A 17 1.42 -14.88 -13.74
CA SER A 17 0.17 -14.26 -14.19
C SER A 17 0.03 -12.91 -13.48
N GLN A 18 -0.31 -11.87 -14.23
CA GLN A 18 -0.64 -10.58 -13.61
C GLN A 18 -1.85 -10.76 -12.68
N PRO A 19 -1.86 -10.08 -11.50
CA PRO A 19 -2.98 -10.13 -10.59
C PRO A 19 -4.25 -9.63 -11.28
N LYS A 20 -5.39 -10.26 -10.99
CA LYS A 20 -6.70 -9.88 -11.56
C LYS A 20 -7.47 -8.94 -10.63
N GLY A 21 -7.03 -8.81 -9.39
CA GLY A 21 -7.69 -8.04 -8.36
C GLY A 21 -7.43 -6.55 -8.44
N LYS A 22 -8.05 -5.82 -7.52
CA LYS A 22 -7.92 -4.36 -7.40
C LYS A 22 -7.41 -4.01 -6.01
N LEU A 23 -6.70 -2.88 -5.92
CA LEU A 23 -6.38 -2.29 -4.62
C LEU A 23 -7.24 -1.04 -4.41
N VAL A 24 -7.68 -0.81 -3.17
CA VAL A 24 -8.29 0.46 -2.75
C VAL A 24 -7.45 1.02 -1.62
N ILE A 25 -6.64 2.01 -1.92
CA ILE A 25 -5.62 2.55 -1.01
C ILE A 25 -6.09 3.92 -0.53
N VAL A 26 -6.42 4.01 0.76
CA VAL A 26 -7.04 5.20 1.36
C VAL A 26 -6.03 5.97 2.19
N GLY A 27 -5.89 7.25 1.94
CA GLY A 27 -4.89 8.11 2.58
C GLY A 27 -5.11 8.40 4.07
N GLY A 28 -6.25 7.99 4.63
CA GLY A 28 -6.53 8.21 6.05
C GLY A 28 -8.02 8.14 6.34
N GLU A 29 -8.62 9.25 6.72
CA GLU A 29 -10.05 9.33 6.98
C GLU A 29 -10.85 8.84 5.76
N GLN A 30 -11.85 8.00 6.00
CA GLN A 30 -12.70 7.43 4.95
C GLN A 30 -14.01 8.22 4.87
N THR A 31 -14.41 8.57 3.65
CA THR A 31 -15.77 9.07 3.39
C THR A 31 -16.70 7.92 3.06
N ASN A 32 -17.99 8.12 3.26
CA ASN A 32 -19.02 7.14 2.90
C ASN A 32 -18.92 6.70 1.42
N ASP A 33 -18.55 7.62 0.52
CA ASP A 33 -18.40 7.31 -0.90
C ASP A 33 -17.22 6.37 -1.17
N ILE A 34 -16.10 6.53 -0.44
CA ILE A 34 -14.95 5.62 -0.53
C ILE A 34 -15.34 4.24 -0.02
N VAL A 35 -16.00 4.16 1.15
CA VAL A 35 -16.46 2.89 1.74
C VAL A 35 -17.44 2.18 0.81
N LYS A 36 -18.42 2.92 0.27
CA LYS A 36 -19.38 2.42 -0.71
C LYS A 36 -18.68 1.88 -1.96
N LYS A 37 -17.71 2.64 -2.47
CA LYS A 37 -16.95 2.24 -3.67
C LYS A 37 -16.15 0.97 -3.42
N TYR A 38 -15.55 0.81 -2.24
CA TYR A 38 -14.87 -0.42 -1.86
C TYR A 38 -15.83 -1.62 -1.86
N VAL A 39 -17.01 -1.49 -1.22
CA VAL A 39 -18.04 -2.54 -1.19
C VAL A 39 -18.51 -2.89 -2.59
N GLU A 40 -18.79 -1.90 -3.46
CA GLU A 40 -19.15 -2.12 -4.86
C GLU A 40 -18.10 -2.94 -5.62
N LEU A 41 -16.82 -2.58 -5.47
CA LEU A 41 -15.71 -3.28 -6.13
C LEU A 41 -15.53 -4.71 -5.61
N ALA A 42 -15.84 -4.95 -4.33
CA ALA A 42 -15.79 -6.27 -3.69
C ALA A 42 -16.97 -7.18 -4.07
N GLY A 43 -18.00 -6.64 -4.78
CA GLY A 43 -19.15 -7.42 -5.24
C GLY A 43 -20.51 -6.98 -4.70
N GLY A 44 -20.58 -5.83 -4.02
CA GLY A 44 -21.83 -5.31 -3.45
C GLY A 44 -22.41 -6.24 -2.39
N CYS A 45 -23.63 -6.74 -2.59
CA CYS A 45 -24.27 -7.68 -1.65
C CYS A 45 -23.61 -9.07 -1.61
N ASP A 46 -22.81 -9.42 -2.62
CA ASP A 46 -22.04 -10.66 -2.68
C ASP A 46 -20.63 -10.49 -2.08
N ALA A 47 -20.27 -9.28 -1.66
CA ALA A 47 -18.98 -9.01 -1.02
C ALA A 47 -18.87 -9.76 0.30
N LYS A 48 -17.74 -10.44 0.48
CA LYS A 48 -17.35 -11.16 1.70
C LYS A 48 -16.02 -10.59 2.19
N ILE A 49 -16.11 -9.66 3.12
CA ILE A 49 -14.99 -8.81 3.52
C ILE A 49 -14.43 -9.27 4.85
N ILE A 50 -13.11 -9.48 4.92
CA ILE A 50 -12.39 -9.66 6.19
C ILE A 50 -11.65 -8.37 6.53
N VAL A 51 -11.92 -7.84 7.71
CA VAL A 51 -11.21 -6.69 8.29
C VAL A 51 -10.02 -7.19 9.12
N ILE A 52 -8.85 -6.61 8.90
CA ILE A 52 -7.60 -6.91 9.63
C ILE A 52 -7.14 -5.66 10.37
N PRO A 53 -7.24 -5.63 11.72
CA PRO A 53 -6.99 -4.43 12.52
C PRO A 53 -5.62 -4.41 13.20
N ASN A 54 -4.68 -5.28 12.85
CA ASN A 54 -3.43 -5.50 13.58
C ASN A 54 -2.50 -4.27 13.69
N ALA A 55 -2.81 -3.18 13.01
CA ALA A 55 -2.11 -1.91 13.19
C ALA A 55 -2.59 -1.07 14.38
N GLY A 56 -3.79 -1.32 14.89
CA GLY A 56 -4.48 -0.45 15.85
C GLY A 56 -4.31 -0.88 17.31
N SER A 57 -4.45 0.08 18.23
CA SER A 57 -4.40 -0.14 19.68
C SER A 57 -5.70 -0.74 20.26
N GLU A 58 -6.83 -0.54 19.60
CA GLU A 58 -8.15 -1.06 19.99
C GLU A 58 -8.73 -1.93 18.85
N PRO A 59 -8.07 -3.07 18.53
CA PRO A 59 -8.33 -3.79 17.29
C PRO A 59 -9.77 -4.31 17.20
N LYS A 60 -10.36 -4.77 18.31
CA LYS A 60 -11.73 -5.26 18.33
C LYS A 60 -12.75 -4.16 18.05
N TYR A 61 -12.63 -3.04 18.76
CA TYR A 61 -13.57 -1.92 18.64
C TYR A 61 -13.61 -1.38 17.21
N TRP A 62 -12.45 -1.07 16.65
CA TRP A 62 -12.37 -0.52 15.28
C TRP A 62 -12.76 -1.52 14.20
N SER A 63 -12.56 -2.83 14.45
CA SER A 63 -13.08 -3.87 13.56
C SER A 63 -14.60 -3.90 13.54
N GLU A 64 -15.24 -3.84 14.72
CA GLU A 64 -16.70 -3.85 14.83
C GLU A 64 -17.31 -2.61 14.16
N VAL A 65 -16.68 -1.45 14.28
CA VAL A 65 -17.09 -0.21 13.57
C VAL A 65 -16.99 -0.43 12.05
N GLN A 66 -15.84 -0.89 11.55
CA GLN A 66 -15.64 -1.05 10.10
C GLN A 66 -16.53 -2.15 9.51
N VAL A 67 -16.72 -3.25 10.22
CA VAL A 67 -17.65 -4.33 9.82
C VAL A 67 -19.07 -3.78 9.72
N LYS A 68 -19.49 -2.96 10.69
CA LYS A 68 -20.82 -2.34 10.64
C LYS A 68 -20.98 -1.43 9.41
N GLU A 69 -19.99 -0.61 9.08
CA GLU A 69 -20.03 0.24 7.89
C GLU A 69 -20.21 -0.57 6.61
N PHE A 70 -19.50 -1.69 6.47
CA PHE A 70 -19.64 -2.57 5.32
C PHE A 70 -20.98 -3.29 5.27
N THR A 71 -21.49 -3.76 6.42
CA THR A 71 -22.78 -4.45 6.49
C THR A 71 -23.96 -3.53 6.31
N ASP A 72 -23.88 -2.28 6.75
CA ASP A 72 -24.90 -1.25 6.47
C ASP A 72 -25.04 -0.95 4.96
N LEU A 73 -23.99 -1.23 4.17
CA LEU A 73 -23.98 -1.15 2.71
C LEU A 73 -24.36 -2.47 2.00
N GLY A 74 -24.76 -3.48 2.76
CA GLY A 74 -25.27 -4.76 2.26
C GLY A 74 -24.20 -5.84 2.06
N ALA A 75 -22.93 -5.59 2.35
CA ALA A 75 -21.89 -6.61 2.30
C ALA A 75 -22.00 -7.59 3.47
N GLN A 76 -21.43 -8.79 3.29
CA GLN A 76 -21.11 -9.68 4.38
C GLN A 76 -19.70 -9.32 4.87
N ALA A 77 -19.55 -9.03 6.16
CA ALA A 77 -18.26 -8.66 6.70
C ALA A 77 -18.01 -9.29 8.06
N ASP A 78 -16.74 -9.60 8.34
CA ASP A 78 -16.25 -10.10 9.60
C ASP A 78 -14.81 -9.64 9.80
N TYR A 79 -14.20 -9.90 10.94
CA TYR A 79 -12.82 -9.52 11.22
C TYR A 79 -11.98 -10.66 11.77
N LEU A 80 -10.66 -10.52 11.71
CA LEU A 80 -9.70 -11.42 12.32
C LEU A 80 -8.90 -10.70 13.41
N LEU A 81 -8.88 -11.31 14.61
CA LEU A 81 -7.95 -10.91 15.68
C LEU A 81 -6.93 -12.02 15.85
N PHE A 82 -5.67 -11.70 15.61
CA PHE A 82 -4.57 -12.66 15.71
C PHE A 82 -3.27 -11.95 16.15
N THR A 83 -2.30 -12.74 16.52
CA THR A 83 -0.91 -12.31 16.73
C THR A 83 -0.04 -13.01 15.69
N ARG A 84 1.25 -12.64 15.64
CA ARG A 84 2.23 -13.34 14.78
C ARG A 84 2.20 -14.87 14.98
N GLN A 85 2.02 -15.32 16.21
CA GLN A 85 2.04 -16.74 16.56
C GLN A 85 0.78 -17.48 16.12
N THR A 86 -0.35 -16.79 16.06
CA THR A 86 -1.67 -17.39 15.74
C THR A 86 -2.16 -17.06 14.33
N ALA A 87 -1.39 -16.27 13.55
CA ALA A 87 -1.76 -15.88 12.19
C ALA A 87 -2.11 -17.08 11.31
N ASP A 88 -1.33 -18.15 11.42
CA ASP A 88 -1.48 -19.38 10.60
C ASP A 88 -2.39 -20.45 11.22
N ASP A 89 -3.10 -20.14 12.32
CA ASP A 89 -4.06 -21.05 12.91
C ASP A 89 -5.17 -21.40 11.91
N GLU A 90 -5.58 -22.67 11.91
CA GLU A 90 -6.55 -23.20 10.95
C GLU A 90 -7.87 -22.42 10.93
N ILE A 91 -8.30 -21.91 12.08
CA ILE A 91 -9.51 -21.09 12.19
C ILE A 91 -9.41 -19.79 11.40
N ASN A 92 -8.25 -19.12 11.44
CA ASN A 92 -7.98 -17.88 10.69
C ASN A 92 -7.88 -18.15 9.19
N LEU A 93 -7.17 -19.22 8.81
CA LEU A 93 -7.02 -19.61 7.41
C LEU A 93 -8.37 -20.00 6.79
N LYS A 94 -9.24 -20.77 7.50
CA LYS A 94 -10.60 -21.09 7.06
C LYS A 94 -11.48 -19.86 6.89
N LYS A 95 -11.34 -18.88 7.79
CA LYS A 95 -12.10 -17.64 7.70
C LYS A 95 -11.69 -16.83 6.46
N MET A 96 -10.40 -16.86 6.09
CA MET A 96 -9.91 -16.24 4.84
C MET A 96 -10.43 -16.99 3.59
N ASP A 97 -10.63 -18.29 3.62
CA ASP A 97 -11.19 -19.04 2.49
C ASP A 97 -12.63 -18.63 2.14
N TRP A 98 -13.36 -18.04 3.10
CA TRP A 98 -14.69 -17.49 2.87
C TRP A 98 -14.65 -16.15 2.14
N ALA A 99 -13.57 -15.36 2.29
CA ALA A 99 -13.47 -13.99 1.84
C ALA A 99 -13.18 -13.85 0.34
N ASN A 100 -13.72 -12.80 -0.27
CA ASN A 100 -13.32 -12.31 -1.60
C ASN A 100 -12.73 -10.89 -1.54
N ALA A 101 -12.68 -10.29 -0.35
CA ALA A 101 -12.05 -8.99 -0.13
C ALA A 101 -11.43 -8.89 1.27
N VAL A 102 -10.39 -8.07 1.39
CA VAL A 102 -9.68 -7.82 2.66
C VAL A 102 -9.47 -6.32 2.84
N PHE A 103 -9.69 -5.83 4.05
CA PHE A 103 -9.47 -4.44 4.40
C PHE A 103 -8.58 -4.29 5.64
N PHE A 104 -7.43 -3.63 5.48
CA PHE A 104 -6.47 -3.34 6.54
C PHE A 104 -6.79 -2.00 7.21
N LEU A 105 -6.95 -2.00 8.53
CA LEU A 105 -7.20 -0.78 9.29
C LEU A 105 -5.93 0.05 9.52
N GLY A 106 -6.13 1.26 10.01
CA GLY A 106 -5.07 2.19 10.39
C GLY A 106 -4.43 1.87 11.75
N GLY A 107 -3.30 2.54 12.01
CA GLY A 107 -2.47 2.42 13.22
C GLY A 107 -0.98 2.47 12.87
N ASP A 108 -0.19 1.52 13.33
CA ASP A 108 1.22 1.34 12.97
C ASP A 108 1.38 0.20 11.93
N GLN A 109 1.82 0.56 10.75
CA GLN A 109 2.08 -0.40 9.67
C GLN A 109 3.22 -1.39 9.98
N SER A 110 4.10 -1.06 10.92
CA SER A 110 5.15 -1.98 11.37
C SER A 110 4.57 -3.17 12.13
N ASP A 111 3.44 -2.99 12.81
CA ASP A 111 2.72 -4.07 13.48
C ASP A 111 2.08 -5.03 12.48
N LEU A 112 1.46 -4.51 11.41
CA LEU A 112 0.97 -5.35 10.30
C LEU A 112 2.11 -6.15 9.66
N ALA A 113 3.25 -5.49 9.37
CA ALA A 113 4.42 -6.15 8.81
C ALA A 113 4.96 -7.26 9.74
N ARG A 114 5.10 -6.96 11.04
CA ARG A 114 5.55 -7.92 12.05
C ARG A 114 4.64 -9.14 12.12
N ASP A 115 3.33 -8.94 12.12
CA ASP A 115 2.37 -10.00 12.37
C ASP A 115 2.05 -10.84 11.12
N MET A 116 2.23 -10.30 9.91
CA MET A 116 1.78 -10.96 8.69
C MET A 116 2.88 -11.36 7.71
N LEU A 117 4.03 -10.68 7.63
CA LEU A 117 5.06 -11.02 6.64
C LEU A 117 5.54 -12.47 6.80
N GLY A 118 5.49 -13.24 5.70
CA GLY A 118 5.91 -14.64 5.67
C GLY A 118 4.96 -15.61 6.39
N THR A 119 3.68 -15.25 6.56
CA THR A 119 2.63 -16.15 7.05
C THR A 119 1.79 -16.68 5.90
N LYS A 120 1.17 -17.85 6.11
CA LYS A 120 0.14 -18.40 5.20
C LYS A 120 -1.09 -17.50 5.14
N LEU A 121 -1.37 -16.77 6.22
CA LEU A 121 -2.47 -15.80 6.24
C LEU A 121 -2.26 -14.71 5.19
N LEU A 122 -1.05 -14.17 5.06
CA LEU A 122 -0.72 -13.20 4.01
C LEU A 122 -0.77 -13.83 2.62
N ASP A 123 -0.31 -15.08 2.47
CA ASP A 123 -0.44 -15.80 1.20
C ASP A 123 -1.90 -15.88 0.74
N LYS A 124 -2.85 -16.14 1.66
CA LYS A 124 -4.29 -16.11 1.39
C LYS A 124 -4.80 -14.75 0.92
N VAL A 125 -4.27 -13.64 1.46
CA VAL A 125 -4.60 -12.29 0.96
C VAL A 125 -4.11 -12.11 -0.47
N PHE A 126 -2.91 -12.58 -0.80
CA PHE A 126 -2.41 -12.58 -2.17
C PHE A 126 -3.23 -13.48 -3.09
N ASP A 127 -3.71 -14.63 -2.61
CA ASP A 127 -4.60 -15.51 -3.38
C ASP A 127 -5.91 -14.80 -3.74
N ILE A 128 -6.54 -14.09 -2.78
CA ILE A 128 -7.72 -13.26 -3.02
C ILE A 128 -7.42 -12.22 -4.11
N TYR A 129 -6.32 -11.47 -3.96
CA TYR A 129 -5.92 -10.44 -4.92
C TYR A 129 -5.63 -11.03 -6.31
N ASN A 130 -4.87 -12.10 -6.39
CA ASN A 130 -4.49 -12.74 -7.66
C ASN A 130 -5.70 -13.34 -8.40
N ASN A 131 -6.73 -13.76 -7.68
CA ASN A 131 -7.95 -14.34 -8.24
C ASN A 131 -9.07 -13.34 -8.54
N GLY A 132 -8.80 -12.03 -8.42
CA GLY A 132 -9.74 -10.99 -8.86
C GLY A 132 -10.48 -10.30 -7.71
N GLY A 133 -10.17 -10.64 -6.45
CA GLY A 133 -10.72 -10.01 -5.28
C GLY A 133 -10.15 -8.60 -5.03
N VAL A 134 -10.62 -7.97 -3.97
CA VAL A 134 -10.24 -6.59 -3.63
C VAL A 134 -9.46 -6.57 -2.33
N VAL A 135 -8.29 -5.94 -2.35
CA VAL A 135 -7.52 -5.64 -1.14
C VAL A 135 -7.53 -4.14 -0.92
N GLY A 136 -7.98 -3.73 0.26
CA GLY A 136 -8.02 -2.32 0.63
C GLY A 136 -7.31 -2.05 1.95
N GLY A 137 -7.08 -0.78 2.23
CA GLY A 137 -6.56 -0.37 3.52
C GLY A 137 -6.46 1.14 3.65
N SER A 138 -6.61 1.60 4.90
CA SER A 138 -6.55 3.02 5.24
C SER A 138 -5.35 3.31 6.13
N SER A 139 -4.70 4.47 5.94
CA SER A 139 -3.60 4.94 6.77
C SER A 139 -2.44 3.93 6.82
N ALA A 140 -2.20 3.24 7.93
CA ALA A 140 -1.23 2.14 8.02
C ALA A 140 -1.52 1.03 6.99
N GLY A 141 -2.81 0.69 6.80
CA GLY A 141 -3.25 -0.25 5.77
C GLY A 141 -2.97 0.21 4.34
N ALA A 142 -2.84 1.51 4.10
CA ALA A 142 -2.37 2.05 2.81
C ALA A 142 -0.85 1.93 2.67
N ALA A 143 -0.10 2.34 3.69
CA ALA A 143 1.36 2.33 3.66
C ALA A 143 1.94 0.91 3.45
N ILE A 144 1.33 -0.10 4.08
CA ILE A 144 1.78 -1.50 4.01
C ILE A 144 1.68 -2.10 2.60
N MET A 145 0.91 -1.49 1.69
CA MET A 145 0.74 -1.98 0.31
C MET A 145 2.03 -1.92 -0.50
N SER A 146 2.96 -1.02 -0.17
CA SER A 146 4.25 -0.90 -0.83
C SER A 146 5.21 -2.01 -0.42
N GLU A 147 6.15 -2.38 -1.31
CA GLU A 147 7.28 -3.25 -0.94
C GLU A 147 8.28 -2.49 -0.07
N VAL A 148 8.64 -1.27 -0.46
CA VAL A 148 9.41 -0.32 0.38
C VAL A 148 8.41 0.57 1.10
N MET A 149 8.27 0.39 2.40
CA MET A 149 7.25 1.01 3.24
C MET A 149 7.89 2.02 4.20
N ILE A 150 7.42 3.27 4.19
CA ILE A 150 7.77 4.27 5.20
C ILE A 150 7.06 3.88 6.51
N THR A 151 7.83 3.71 7.61
CA THR A 151 7.25 3.34 8.92
C THR A 151 6.63 4.54 9.63
N GLY A 152 7.13 5.73 9.36
CA GLY A 152 6.76 6.96 10.08
C GLY A 152 7.75 7.34 11.17
N ASN A 153 8.76 6.51 11.44
CA ASN A 153 9.82 6.82 12.40
C ASN A 153 10.90 7.70 11.77
N GLU A 154 11.34 8.67 12.55
CA GLU A 154 12.49 9.52 12.26
C GLU A 154 13.71 8.98 13.02
N LEU A 155 14.83 8.75 12.31
CA LEU A 155 15.98 8.07 12.89
C LEU A 155 17.02 9.03 13.48
N ILE A 156 17.11 10.24 12.95
CA ILE A 156 18.15 11.23 13.33
C ILE A 156 17.58 12.25 14.33
N ASN A 157 16.44 12.87 14.04
CA ASN A 157 15.88 13.97 14.84
C ASN A 157 14.73 13.50 15.74
N LYS A 158 14.94 12.42 16.49
CA LYS A 158 13.88 11.72 17.26
C LYS A 158 13.17 12.59 18.31
N ASP A 159 13.83 13.60 18.83
CA ASP A 159 13.31 14.47 19.90
C ASP A 159 12.67 15.76 19.37
N SER A 160 12.52 15.89 18.06
CA SER A 160 11.91 17.06 17.45
C SER A 160 10.41 17.11 17.73
N THR A 161 9.89 18.28 18.13
CA THR A 161 8.45 18.53 18.24
C THR A 161 7.76 18.59 16.88
N VAL A 162 8.52 18.72 15.80
CA VAL A 162 8.07 18.71 14.40
C VAL A 162 8.83 17.62 13.68
N SER A 163 8.10 16.60 13.19
CA SER A 163 8.72 15.47 12.49
C SER A 163 9.19 15.86 11.08
N PHE A 164 10.29 15.24 10.65
CA PHE A 164 10.83 15.36 9.30
C PHE A 164 11.07 16.81 8.82
N VAL A 165 11.71 17.62 9.67
CA VAL A 165 12.01 19.03 9.34
C VAL A 165 13.02 19.19 8.23
N THR A 166 13.81 18.16 7.92
CA THR A 166 14.86 18.16 6.89
C THR A 166 14.67 17.03 5.89
N ILE A 167 15.22 17.21 4.68
CA ILE A 167 15.37 16.15 3.68
C ILE A 167 16.80 15.63 3.83
N GLN A 168 16.97 14.61 4.69
CA GLN A 168 18.28 14.15 5.14
C GLN A 168 18.42 12.63 4.96
N LYS A 169 19.61 12.22 4.55
CA LYS A 169 19.96 10.81 4.34
C LYS A 169 19.84 10.00 5.62
N GLY A 170 19.22 8.82 5.51
CA GLY A 170 19.05 7.89 6.62
C GLY A 170 18.15 8.39 7.75
N ASN A 171 17.39 9.48 7.54
CA ASN A 171 16.48 10.01 8.56
C ASN A 171 15.09 9.35 8.54
N VAL A 172 14.64 8.88 7.40
CA VAL A 172 13.34 8.21 7.26
C VAL A 172 13.52 6.70 7.37
N GLU A 173 12.91 6.09 8.38
CA GLU A 173 12.93 4.63 8.48
C GLU A 173 12.01 4.02 7.43
N VAL A 174 12.55 3.12 6.62
CA VAL A 174 11.80 2.27 5.69
C VAL A 174 11.96 0.81 6.07
N LYS A 175 10.91 0.01 5.86
CA LYS A 175 10.89 -1.44 6.08
C LYS A 175 10.21 -2.13 4.91
N THR A 176 10.29 -3.45 4.89
CA THR A 176 9.54 -4.27 3.94
C THR A 176 8.05 -4.22 4.28
N GLY A 177 7.23 -3.85 3.31
CA GLY A 177 5.77 -3.99 3.37
C GLY A 177 5.29 -5.23 2.62
N PHE A 178 4.01 -5.29 2.27
CA PHE A 178 3.44 -6.49 1.65
C PHE A 178 3.82 -6.66 0.17
N GLY A 179 4.16 -5.57 -0.54
CA GLY A 179 4.63 -5.64 -1.92
C GLY A 179 3.53 -5.85 -2.96
N PHE A 180 2.30 -5.41 -2.68
CA PHE A 180 1.27 -5.27 -3.73
C PHE A 180 1.69 -4.23 -4.77
N LEU A 181 2.38 -3.17 -4.34
CA LEU A 181 3.04 -2.18 -5.17
C LEU A 181 4.56 -2.29 -5.00
N LYS A 182 5.25 -2.76 -6.04
CA LYS A 182 6.72 -2.98 -6.04
C LYS A 182 7.51 -1.79 -6.55
N ASN A 183 6.87 -0.94 -7.35
CA ASN A 183 7.50 0.19 -8.04
C ASN A 183 7.16 1.54 -7.41
N ALA A 184 6.36 1.57 -6.35
CA ALA A 184 5.92 2.80 -5.70
C ALA A 184 6.04 2.73 -4.18
N ILE A 185 6.30 3.88 -3.57
CA ILE A 185 6.16 4.14 -2.13
C ILE A 185 4.85 4.87 -1.91
N VAL A 186 3.96 4.29 -1.07
CA VAL A 186 2.71 4.94 -0.68
C VAL A 186 2.95 5.73 0.61
N ASP A 187 2.56 7.01 0.60
CA ASP A 187 2.47 7.85 1.80
C ASP A 187 1.01 8.32 1.99
N GLN A 188 0.61 8.54 3.22
CA GLN A 188 -0.78 8.75 3.62
C GLN A 188 -0.92 9.95 4.58
N HIS A 189 -2.16 10.45 4.83
CA HIS A 189 -2.45 11.71 5.55
C HIS A 189 -1.57 12.87 5.05
N PHE A 190 -1.37 12.93 3.76
CA PHE A 190 -0.18 13.55 3.20
C PHE A 190 -0.16 15.06 3.34
N LEU A 191 -1.13 15.75 2.76
CA LEU A 191 -1.22 17.21 2.86
C LEU A 191 -1.59 17.64 4.28
N LYS A 192 -2.53 16.92 4.90
CA LYS A 192 -2.96 17.18 6.27
C LYS A 192 -1.81 17.22 7.26
N ARG A 193 -0.85 16.29 7.13
CA ARG A 193 0.30 16.16 8.03
C ARG A 193 1.61 16.70 7.43
N LYS A 194 1.55 17.37 6.27
CA LYS A 194 2.70 18.03 5.59
C LYS A 194 3.90 17.09 5.38
N ARG A 195 3.65 15.89 4.86
CA ARG A 195 4.62 14.79 4.80
C ARG A 195 5.61 14.84 3.63
N HIS A 196 5.73 15.99 2.94
CA HIS A 196 6.59 16.18 1.76
C HIS A 196 8.05 15.77 2.01
N ASN A 197 8.65 16.21 3.12
CA ASN A 197 10.08 16.02 3.35
C ASN A 197 10.45 14.54 3.45
N ARG A 198 9.66 13.73 4.18
CA ARG A 198 9.94 12.29 4.34
C ARG A 198 9.78 11.52 3.03
N THR A 199 8.77 11.88 2.22
CA THR A 199 8.56 11.25 0.91
C THR A 199 9.68 11.60 -0.04
N ILE A 200 10.08 12.88 -0.12
CA ILE A 200 11.18 13.31 -0.97
C ILE A 200 12.49 12.65 -0.54
N ALA A 201 12.80 12.60 0.77
CA ALA A 201 14.00 11.93 1.27
C ALA A 201 14.02 10.45 0.88
N SER A 202 12.92 9.73 1.14
CA SER A 202 12.80 8.31 0.79
C SER A 202 12.97 8.06 -0.72
N LEU A 203 12.43 8.93 -1.57
CA LEU A 203 12.55 8.78 -3.02
C LEU A 203 13.95 9.12 -3.55
N ILE A 204 14.68 10.04 -2.93
CA ILE A 204 16.08 10.30 -3.28
C ILE A 204 16.96 9.08 -2.93
N GLU A 205 16.67 8.41 -1.82
CA GLU A 205 17.37 7.18 -1.41
C GLU A 205 16.92 5.93 -2.20
N HIS A 206 15.73 5.98 -2.81
CA HIS A 206 15.16 4.92 -3.66
C HIS A 206 14.76 5.45 -5.05
N PRO A 207 15.70 5.95 -5.87
CA PRO A 207 15.38 6.73 -7.08
C PRO A 207 14.71 5.92 -8.21
N ASN A 208 14.65 4.62 -8.10
CA ASN A 208 13.93 3.75 -9.04
C ASN A 208 12.43 3.64 -8.73
N LEU A 209 12.01 4.12 -7.56
CA LEU A 209 10.62 4.13 -7.13
C LEU A 209 10.00 5.51 -7.37
N PHE A 210 8.69 5.57 -7.49
CA PHE A 210 7.95 6.83 -7.44
C PHE A 210 7.06 6.88 -6.20
N GLY A 211 6.67 8.08 -5.77
CA GLY A 211 5.83 8.28 -4.59
C GLY A 211 4.38 8.48 -4.98
N ILE A 212 3.47 7.78 -4.31
CA ILE A 212 2.04 8.02 -4.37
C ILE A 212 1.61 8.53 -2.99
N ALA A 213 1.36 9.82 -2.91
CA ALA A 213 1.07 10.53 -1.67
C ALA A 213 -0.42 10.88 -1.61
N ILE A 214 -1.18 10.17 -0.77
CA ILE A 214 -2.64 10.24 -0.71
C ILE A 214 -3.06 11.00 0.54
N ASP A 215 -3.92 12.01 0.38
CA ASP A 215 -4.42 12.76 1.53
C ASP A 215 -5.65 12.10 2.19
N GLU A 216 -6.06 12.61 3.36
CA GLU A 216 -7.28 12.20 4.05
C GLU A 216 -8.51 12.37 3.15
N SER A 217 -9.57 11.62 3.40
CA SER A 217 -10.82 11.64 2.61
C SER A 217 -10.62 11.40 1.10
N THR A 218 -9.52 10.72 0.75
CA THR A 218 -9.11 10.46 -0.63
C THR A 218 -8.52 9.05 -0.73
N ALA A 219 -8.76 8.40 -1.85
CA ALA A 219 -8.23 7.07 -2.15
C ALA A 219 -7.83 6.96 -3.62
N ILE A 220 -7.03 5.95 -3.93
CA ILE A 220 -6.81 5.47 -5.29
C ILE A 220 -7.36 4.06 -5.45
N ILE A 221 -7.93 3.78 -6.62
CA ILE A 221 -8.30 2.44 -7.05
C ILE A 221 -7.26 1.98 -8.06
N VAL A 222 -6.43 1.02 -7.67
CA VAL A 222 -5.43 0.45 -8.57
C VAL A 222 -6.02 -0.75 -9.30
N TYR A 223 -5.90 -0.74 -10.62
CA TYR A 223 -6.43 -1.77 -11.51
C TYR A 223 -5.33 -2.75 -11.97
N PRO A 224 -5.71 -3.95 -12.44
CA PRO A 224 -4.76 -4.99 -12.89
C PRO A 224 -3.82 -4.56 -14.03
N ASN A 225 -4.21 -3.58 -14.82
CA ASN A 225 -3.41 -3.03 -15.91
C ASN A 225 -2.35 -2.02 -15.47
N GLU A 226 -2.14 -1.88 -14.15
CA GLU A 226 -1.22 -0.91 -13.55
C GLU A 226 -1.61 0.56 -13.80
N THR A 227 -2.92 0.83 -13.87
CA THR A 227 -3.43 2.19 -13.79
C THR A 227 -4.12 2.41 -12.45
N PHE A 228 -4.24 3.64 -12.01
CA PHE A 228 -5.13 3.97 -10.90
C PHE A 228 -6.06 5.14 -11.22
N GLU A 229 -7.16 5.22 -10.49
CA GLU A 229 -8.13 6.30 -10.51
C GLU A 229 -8.21 6.92 -9.11
N VAL A 230 -8.25 8.25 -9.05
CA VAL A 230 -8.41 9.00 -7.80
C VAL A 230 -9.88 9.16 -7.49
N ILE A 231 -10.26 8.85 -6.24
CA ILE A 231 -11.62 9.09 -5.71
C ILE A 231 -11.52 9.84 -4.37
N GLY A 232 -12.52 10.65 -4.06
CA GLY A 232 -12.62 11.36 -2.79
C GLY A 232 -12.53 12.88 -2.92
N SER A 233 -12.21 13.56 -1.83
CA SER A 233 -12.41 15.02 -1.70
C SER A 233 -11.12 15.83 -1.83
N ASN A 234 -9.97 15.22 -1.56
CA ASN A 234 -8.67 15.90 -1.57
C ASN A 234 -7.79 15.41 -2.73
N GLN A 235 -6.49 15.57 -2.63
CA GLN A 235 -5.56 15.34 -3.71
C GLN A 235 -4.71 14.08 -3.49
N VAL A 236 -4.22 13.55 -4.61
CA VAL A 236 -3.11 12.62 -4.67
C VAL A 236 -1.94 13.32 -5.35
N LEU A 237 -0.76 13.29 -4.73
CA LEU A 237 0.46 13.80 -5.31
C LEU A 237 1.33 12.64 -5.77
N VAL A 238 1.79 12.71 -7.02
CA VAL A 238 2.74 11.74 -7.56
C VAL A 238 4.10 12.39 -7.69
N TYR A 239 5.11 11.86 -6.99
CA TYR A 239 6.50 12.27 -7.04
C TYR A 239 7.30 11.29 -7.88
N ASP A 240 7.86 11.72 -8.98
CA ASP A 240 8.70 10.88 -9.84
C ASP A 240 10.15 11.38 -9.89
N PRO A 241 11.08 10.71 -9.20
CA PRO A 241 12.49 11.04 -9.22
C PRO A 241 13.22 10.50 -10.45
N THR A 242 12.59 9.64 -11.28
CA THR A 242 13.30 8.97 -12.38
C THR A 242 13.76 9.91 -13.51
N SER A 243 13.12 11.07 -13.65
CA SER A 243 13.60 12.17 -14.48
C SER A 243 14.61 13.08 -13.77
N GLY A 244 14.80 12.84 -12.47
CA GLY A 244 15.69 13.61 -11.62
C GLY A 244 17.15 13.46 -12.03
N LYS A 245 17.93 14.54 -11.78
CA LYS A 245 19.35 14.61 -12.04
C LYS A 245 20.07 15.14 -10.79
N ASP A 246 21.39 15.00 -10.80
CA ASP A 246 22.24 15.59 -9.79
C ASP A 246 21.82 15.22 -8.35
N ILE A 247 21.57 13.91 -8.12
CA ILE A 247 21.41 13.43 -6.75
C ILE A 247 22.73 13.67 -6.02
N ARG A 248 22.66 14.41 -4.93
CA ARG A 248 23.83 14.82 -4.17
C ARG A 248 23.53 14.89 -2.67
N GLU A 249 24.60 14.84 -1.90
CA GLU A 249 24.59 14.95 -0.45
C GLU A 249 25.61 16.02 -0.02
N ASP A 250 25.26 16.90 0.91
CA ASP A 250 26.18 17.83 1.51
C ASP A 250 26.89 17.23 2.75
N LYS A 251 27.84 17.99 3.33
CA LYS A 251 28.60 17.54 4.51
C LYS A 251 27.73 17.30 5.76
N SER A 252 26.52 17.80 5.80
CA SER A 252 25.56 17.64 6.89
C SER A 252 24.56 16.51 6.65
N GLY A 253 24.69 15.80 5.52
CA GLY A 253 23.80 14.73 5.12
C GLY A 253 22.49 15.22 4.46
N ASN A 254 22.37 16.51 4.14
CA ASN A 254 21.20 16.99 3.41
C ASN A 254 21.23 16.47 1.98
N LEU A 255 20.08 15.97 1.53
CA LEU A 255 19.91 15.39 0.20
C LEU A 255 19.42 16.44 -0.80
N GLY A 256 19.92 16.39 -2.00
CA GLY A 256 19.49 17.23 -3.11
C GLY A 256 19.24 16.44 -4.37
N ILE A 257 18.23 16.85 -5.14
CA ILE A 257 17.90 16.35 -6.47
C ILE A 257 17.36 17.49 -7.31
N THR A 258 17.62 17.48 -8.62
CA THR A 258 17.02 18.43 -9.57
C THR A 258 16.05 17.70 -10.49
N ASN A 259 15.05 18.41 -11.02
CA ASN A 259 14.06 17.88 -11.98
C ASN A 259 13.24 16.66 -11.50
N MET A 260 13.03 16.51 -10.18
CA MET A 260 12.01 15.60 -9.69
C MET A 260 10.64 16.11 -10.18
N ARG A 261 9.90 15.26 -10.89
CA ARG A 261 8.58 15.62 -11.38
C ARG A 261 7.55 15.46 -10.28
N LEU A 262 6.67 16.44 -10.14
CA LEU A 262 5.51 16.43 -9.26
C LEU A 262 4.25 16.59 -10.10
N GLN A 263 3.27 15.73 -9.88
CA GLN A 263 1.93 15.81 -10.43
C GLN A 263 0.92 15.85 -9.30
N VAL A 264 -0.10 16.68 -9.44
CA VAL A 264 -1.21 16.80 -8.46
C VAL A 264 -2.48 16.34 -9.14
N LEU A 265 -3.08 15.30 -8.60
CA LEU A 265 -4.28 14.66 -9.15
C LEU A 265 -5.46 14.90 -8.22
N ILE A 266 -6.64 15.00 -8.83
CA ILE A 266 -7.92 15.22 -8.14
C ILE A 266 -8.90 14.11 -8.47
N ASN A 267 -10.03 14.11 -7.82
CA ASN A 267 -11.12 13.14 -8.04
C ASN A 267 -11.45 12.97 -9.54
N GLY A 268 -11.47 11.71 -9.99
CA GLY A 268 -11.73 11.33 -11.38
C GLY A 268 -10.49 11.25 -12.28
N ASP A 269 -9.35 11.80 -11.86
CA ASP A 269 -8.10 11.64 -12.61
C ASP A 269 -7.67 10.19 -12.64
N LYS A 270 -7.14 9.77 -13.80
CA LYS A 270 -6.56 8.44 -14.01
C LYS A 270 -5.07 8.56 -14.30
N PHE A 271 -4.29 7.65 -13.79
CA PHE A 271 -2.84 7.66 -13.92
C PHE A 271 -2.32 6.29 -14.35
N ASP A 272 -1.41 6.28 -15.31
CA ASP A 272 -0.68 5.09 -15.74
C ASP A 272 0.65 5.00 -14.98
N MET A 273 0.81 3.97 -14.16
CA MET A 273 1.98 3.78 -13.32
C MET A 273 3.22 3.33 -14.11
N LYS A 274 3.04 2.80 -15.33
CA LYS A 274 4.15 2.40 -16.22
C LYS A 274 4.76 3.60 -16.91
N THR A 275 3.91 4.42 -17.52
CA THR A 275 4.35 5.64 -18.22
C THR A 275 4.56 6.81 -17.27
N LYS A 276 3.98 6.73 -16.06
CA LYS A 276 3.94 7.80 -15.05
C LYS A 276 3.28 9.09 -15.56
N GLU A 277 2.21 8.91 -16.32
CA GLU A 277 1.46 10.01 -16.94
C GLU A 277 -0.03 9.94 -16.57
N VAL A 278 -0.66 11.13 -16.50
CA VAL A 278 -2.12 11.23 -16.39
C VAL A 278 -2.75 10.78 -17.70
N ILE A 279 -3.72 9.89 -17.61
CA ILE A 279 -4.51 9.41 -18.76
C ILE A 279 -5.57 10.48 -19.07
N LYS A 280 -5.53 11.04 -20.27
CA LYS A 280 -6.49 12.05 -20.75
C LYS A 280 -7.75 11.42 -21.34
#